data_477a4d4da4e7453c9ee863cf22483b3c
#
_entry.id   477a4d4da4e7453c9ee863cf22483b3c
#
_cell.length_a   1.000
_cell.length_b   1.000
_cell.length_c   1.000
_cell.angle_alpha   90.00
_cell.angle_beta   90.00
_cell.angle_gamma   90.00
#
_symmetry.space_group_name_H-M   'P 1'
#
loop_
_entity.id
_entity.type
_entity.pdbx_description
1 polymer ?
#
loop_
_entity_poly.entity_id
_entity_poly.type
_entity_poly.pdbx_seq_one_letter_code
_entity_poly.pdbx_strand_id
1 'polypeptide(L)' 'AKIHCSINNCHYWNQGNVCHASEILVSRDSWAAQVPDHIDAPDASNVPPMSASTCMDTCCKTFVNKNSDQINVDQVTRNP' A
#
# COMPACT_ATOMS: atom_id res chain seq x y z
N ALA A 1 0.61 -4.19 -14.78
CA ALA A 1 -0.62 -4.72 -14.18
C ALA A 1 -1.53 -3.60 -13.72
N LYS A 2 -2.83 -3.81 -13.81
CA LYS A 2 -3.81 -2.84 -13.35
C LYS A 2 -4.33 -3.26 -11.97
N ILE A 3 -4.29 -2.35 -11.01
CA ILE A 3 -4.69 -2.63 -9.64
C ILE A 3 -5.97 -1.87 -9.33
N HIS A 4 -6.98 -2.59 -8.87
CA HIS A 4 -8.27 -2.02 -8.48
C HIS A 4 -8.33 -1.89 -6.96
N CYS A 5 -8.83 -0.75 -6.48
CA CYS A 5 -8.95 -0.47 -5.06
C CYS A 5 -10.20 0.38 -4.83
N SER A 6 -10.97 0.02 -3.83
CA SER A 6 -12.18 0.74 -3.47
C SER A 6 -12.01 1.72 -2.29
N ILE A 7 -10.79 1.93 -1.83
CA ILE A 7 -10.52 2.80 -0.67
C ILE A 7 -10.33 4.24 -1.17
N ASN A 8 -11.40 4.98 -1.21
CA ASN A 8 -11.46 6.28 -1.88
C ASN A 8 -10.78 7.44 -1.14
N ASN A 9 -10.31 7.23 0.07
CA ASN A 9 -9.53 8.22 0.80
C ASN A 9 -8.02 7.99 0.74
N CYS A 10 -7.57 7.03 -0.09
CA CYS A 10 -6.16 6.79 -0.31
C CYS A 10 -5.59 7.80 -1.31
N HIS A 11 -4.37 8.27 -1.08
CA HIS A 11 -3.67 9.19 -1.96
C HIS A 11 -3.55 8.68 -3.40
N TYR A 12 -3.47 7.36 -3.58
CA TYR A 12 -3.29 6.74 -4.90
C TYR A 12 -4.60 6.33 -5.58
N TRP A 13 -5.72 6.47 -4.88
CA TRP A 13 -7.01 6.11 -5.44
C TRP A 13 -7.44 7.11 -6.54
N ASN A 14 -8.05 6.60 -7.60
CA ASN A 14 -8.62 7.41 -8.65
C ASN A 14 -9.99 6.87 -9.06
N GLN A 15 -10.76 7.71 -9.76
CA GLN A 15 -12.11 7.40 -10.23
C GLN A 15 -12.14 6.05 -10.96
N GLY A 16 -13.20 5.29 -10.74
CA GLY A 16 -13.32 3.95 -11.28
C GLY A 16 -12.66 2.88 -10.43
N ASN A 17 -12.29 3.21 -9.18
CA ASN A 17 -11.65 2.30 -8.23
C ASN A 17 -10.34 1.74 -8.80
N VAL A 18 -9.47 2.64 -9.22
CA VAL A 18 -8.17 2.30 -9.80
C VAL A 18 -7.07 2.87 -8.92
N CYS A 19 -6.04 2.07 -8.66
CA CYS A 19 -4.85 2.52 -7.95
C CYS A 19 -3.84 3.09 -8.92
N HIS A 20 -3.36 4.31 -8.67
CA HIS A 20 -2.36 4.99 -9.47
C HIS A 20 -0.97 5.01 -8.84
N ALA A 21 -0.72 4.19 -7.84
CA ALA A 21 0.62 4.03 -7.30
C ALA A 21 1.53 3.36 -8.33
N SER A 22 2.79 3.76 -8.37
CA SER A 22 3.78 3.13 -9.26
C SER A 22 4.04 1.68 -8.86
N GLU A 23 3.92 1.38 -7.59
CA GLU A 23 4.02 0.03 -7.04
C GLU A 23 3.29 0.00 -5.70
N ILE A 24 2.92 -1.18 -5.24
CA ILE A 24 2.32 -1.36 -3.93
C ILE A 24 2.95 -2.54 -3.23
N LEU A 25 2.86 -2.56 -1.90
CA LEU A 25 3.27 -3.70 -1.09
C LEU A 25 2.02 -4.26 -0.40
N VAL A 26 1.69 -5.51 -0.72
CA VAL A 26 0.66 -6.25 -0.01
C VAL A 26 1.37 -7.15 1.00
N SER A 27 0.95 -7.10 2.24
CA SER A 27 1.59 -7.85 3.31
C SER A 27 0.55 -8.39 4.27
N ARG A 28 1.01 -9.18 5.25
CA ARG A 28 0.13 -9.65 6.29
C ARG A 28 -0.28 -8.49 7.19
N ASP A 29 -1.55 -8.41 7.53
CA ASP A 29 -2.14 -7.32 8.28
C ASP A 29 -1.44 -7.11 9.63
N SER A 30 -1.20 -8.19 10.37
CA SER A 30 -0.54 -8.10 11.68
C SER A 30 0.91 -7.64 11.57
N TRP A 31 1.61 -8.03 10.51
CA TRP A 31 2.99 -7.57 10.26
C TRP A 31 3.00 -6.08 9.95
N ALA A 32 2.10 -5.64 9.08
CA ALA A 32 2.03 -4.23 8.68
C ALA A 32 1.75 -3.30 9.87
N ALA A 33 0.96 -3.76 10.84
CA ALA A 33 0.62 -2.99 12.03
C ALA A 33 1.82 -2.72 12.94
N GLN A 34 2.89 -3.52 12.82
CA GLN A 34 4.06 -3.44 13.68
C GLN A 34 5.27 -2.80 13.00
N VAL A 35 5.17 -2.45 11.74
CA VAL A 35 6.30 -1.97 10.93
C VAL A 35 6.08 -0.49 10.61
N PRO A 36 7.15 0.34 10.70
CA PRO A 36 7.01 1.77 10.41
C PRO A 36 6.48 2.05 9.01
N ASP A 37 5.80 3.19 8.86
CA ASP A 37 5.14 3.57 7.61
C ASP A 37 6.10 3.76 6.44
N HIS A 38 7.37 4.05 6.70
CA HIS A 38 8.34 4.25 5.63
C HIS A 38 8.81 2.94 4.99
N ILE A 39 8.53 1.80 5.60
CA ILE A 39 8.82 0.49 5.00
C ILE A 39 7.65 0.14 4.08
N ASP A 40 7.91 0.16 2.79
CA ASP A 40 6.86 0.03 1.79
C ASP A 40 7.41 -0.65 0.53
N ALA A 41 6.70 -0.51 -0.59
CA ALA A 41 7.03 -1.19 -1.85
C ALA A 41 8.49 -1.04 -2.29
N PRO A 42 9.15 0.13 -2.18
CA PRO A 42 10.57 0.22 -2.55
C PRO A 42 11.47 -0.69 -1.72
N ASP A 43 11.04 -1.13 -0.55
CA ASP A 43 11.82 -2.02 0.33
C ASP A 43 11.42 -3.49 0.18
N ALA A 44 10.57 -3.82 -0.79
CA ALA A 44 9.95 -5.15 -0.90
C ALA A 44 10.96 -6.30 -0.95
N SER A 45 12.12 -6.09 -1.59
CA SER A 45 13.15 -7.12 -1.69
C SER A 45 13.74 -7.51 -0.33
N ASN A 46 13.60 -6.64 0.67
CA ASN A 46 14.11 -6.86 2.03
C ASN A 46 13.02 -7.35 2.98
N VAL A 47 11.78 -7.47 2.52
CA VAL A 47 10.66 -7.97 3.32
C VAL A 47 10.63 -9.48 3.22
N PRO A 48 10.65 -10.22 4.34
CA PRO A 48 10.60 -11.70 4.25
C PRO A 48 9.24 -12.16 3.74
N PRO A 49 9.20 -13.20 2.89
CA PRO A 49 7.92 -13.77 2.49
C PRO A 49 7.14 -14.28 3.71
N MET A 50 5.82 -14.18 3.64
CA MET A 50 4.96 -14.60 4.75
C MET A 50 3.67 -15.19 4.22
N SER A 51 3.02 -16.03 5.02
CA SER A 51 1.76 -16.67 4.67
C SER A 51 0.60 -15.96 5.35
N ALA A 52 -0.55 -15.93 4.69
CA ALA A 52 -1.79 -15.43 5.27
C ALA A 52 -2.82 -16.55 5.32
N SER A 53 -3.72 -16.52 6.30
CA SER A 53 -4.74 -17.54 6.47
C SER A 53 -5.98 -17.27 5.61
N THR A 54 -6.35 -16.01 5.43
CA THR A 54 -7.49 -15.59 4.61
C THR A 54 -7.17 -14.24 3.96
N CYS A 55 -8.01 -13.82 3.03
CA CYS A 55 -7.84 -12.50 2.40
C CYS A 55 -7.95 -11.36 3.42
N MET A 56 -8.71 -11.52 4.50
CA MET A 56 -8.81 -10.52 5.55
C MET A 56 -7.53 -10.38 6.38
N ASP A 57 -6.60 -11.33 6.25
CA ASP A 57 -5.29 -11.28 6.92
C ASP A 57 -4.24 -10.56 6.07
N THR A 58 -4.66 -9.91 5.00
CA THR A 58 -3.77 -9.17 4.10
C THR A 58 -4.20 -7.72 4.03
N CYS A 59 -3.24 -6.83 3.77
CA CYS A 59 -3.53 -5.41 3.58
C CYS A 59 -2.55 -4.78 2.62
N CYS A 60 -2.95 -3.63 2.07
CA CYS A 60 -2.06 -2.81 1.28
C CYS A 60 -1.29 -1.88 2.22
N LYS A 61 0.01 -2.15 2.37
CA LYS A 61 0.88 -1.34 3.23
C LYS A 61 1.11 0.05 2.63
N THR A 62 0.89 0.19 1.33
CA THR A 62 1.12 1.45 0.60
C THR A 62 0.01 2.47 0.83
N PHE A 63 -1.07 2.10 1.51
CA PHE A 63 -2.15 3.03 1.79
C PHE A 63 -1.63 4.28 2.52
N VAL A 64 -1.99 5.46 2.00
CA VAL A 64 -1.73 6.76 2.65
C VAL A 64 -2.98 7.59 2.50
N ASN A 65 -3.49 8.14 3.61
CA ASN A 65 -4.64 9.02 3.56
C ASN A 65 -4.31 10.26 2.72
N LYS A 66 -5.15 10.59 1.76
CA LYS A 66 -4.92 11.69 0.82
C LYS A 66 -4.80 13.06 1.50
N ASN A 67 -5.31 13.20 2.71
CA ASN A 67 -5.24 14.46 3.48
C ASN A 67 -4.09 14.45 4.48
N SER A 68 -3.25 13.42 4.46
CA SER A 68 -2.11 13.29 5.36
C SER A 68 -0.89 14.00 4.79
N ASP A 69 -0.03 14.52 5.64
CA ASP A 69 1.29 15.01 5.24
C ASP A 69 2.30 13.88 5.04
N GLN A 70 1.88 12.63 5.18
CA GLN A 70 2.70 11.45 4.98
C GLN A 70 2.67 10.93 3.54
N ILE A 71 2.13 11.68 2.60
CA ILE A 71 1.92 11.22 1.22
C ILE A 71 3.23 10.92 0.47
N ASN A 72 4.36 11.38 0.97
CA ASN A 72 5.66 11.13 0.36
C ASN A 72 6.56 10.22 1.20
N VAL A 73 6.09 9.72 2.34
CA VAL A 73 6.94 8.98 3.29
C VAL A 73 7.35 7.60 2.75
N ASP A 74 6.51 7.01 1.91
CA ASP A 74 6.73 5.66 1.36
C ASP A 74 7.63 5.65 0.13
N GLN A 75 7.98 6.82 -0.41
CA GLN A 75 8.78 6.98 -1.63
C GLN A 75 8.15 6.32 -2.87
N VAL A 76 6.87 5.98 -2.80
CA VAL A 76 6.10 5.51 -3.95
C VAL A 76 5.57 6.72 -4.69
N THR A 77 5.64 6.71 -6.03
CA THR A 77 5.14 7.81 -6.84
C THR A 77 3.73 7.53 -7.31
N ARG A 78 2.94 8.61 -7.44
CA ARG A 78 1.59 8.51 -7.99
C ARG A 78 1.65 8.77 -9.49
N ASN A 79 1.18 7.82 -10.27
CA ASN A 79 1.09 7.97 -11.72
C ASN A 79 -0.05 8.90 -12.09
N PRO A 80 0.09 9.68 -13.19
CA PRO A 80 -0.98 10.57 -13.66
C PRO A 80 -2.26 9.82 -14.02
#